data_b09b8875f188a0d99ed21c2b7ce8b94d
#
_entry.id   b09b8875f188a0d99ed21c2b7ce8b94d
#
_cell.length_a   1.000
_cell.length_b   1.000
_cell.length_c   1.000
_cell.angle_alpha   90.00
_cell.angle_beta   90.00
_cell.angle_gamma   90.00
#
_symmetry.space_group_name_H-M   'P 1'
#
loop_
_entity.id
_entity.type
_entity.pdbx_description
1 polymer ?
#
loop_
_entity_poly.entity_id
_entity_poly.type
_entity_poly.pdbx_seq_one_letter_code
_entity_poly.pdbx_strand_id
1 'polypeptide(L)'
;MNEALRQAMAEIAGFLAARPAVGNWYTAIARFIFPVLAVLILLRAVRSLLRLPTTPETWAQLSLPNGAPIPLTHWENILGRGGSADVRLNFPSVSRQHAAICRDSEGNWTVYDLGSKGGTAVNGEAVTASAPLKLGDTVTLGGVPLLFLPQTVGEQEELDRRRRAEQPAALWPSFLWLTLFQVLTCLQLMVAAGANLSPMLPLTFLGLTLVMWLYYAALRLTGTVGFEMETIAFFLSTLSLSVTASSAPASLPKQFFAVLLGLALFLTLGVFLRDLERVKKLRWLMAAGAIGLLGITLVLGQRKYGATNWISLGGMSFQPSEIAKICYIYAGSATLERLFHRRNLTLFMVLTGGCIGLLALMSDFGTAAIFFVTFLVIAYLRSGDFATLGLICGGAAFGAGIVLKFKPYILSRFASWGHAWQNTTSGAGYQQSRTMSAAASGGLVGVGAGNGWLHRVGAGDTDLVFGMLCEEWGLLIAILAVLSIVTLAVFAARSCRSGRSSYYTIAGCAAASLMVFQTCLNVFGATDLLPLTGVTFPFVSNGGSAMMGAWGLLAFLKATDTRENASFATSMHQRRTLRTEAQRRAEPVGDPFAQEAPGEEDAHEED
;
A
#
# COMPACT_ATOMS: atom_id res chain seq x y z
N MET A 1 -2.64 28.63 -24.73
CA MET A 1 -3.89 27.86 -24.96
C MET A 1 -4.54 28.37 -26.22
N ASN A 2 -4.76 27.48 -27.18
CA ASN A 2 -5.15 27.82 -28.57
C ASN A 2 -6.52 28.52 -28.60
N GLU A 3 -6.69 29.61 -29.38
CA GLU A 3 -7.96 30.33 -29.52
C GLU A 3 -9.11 29.42 -29.98
N ALA A 4 -8.82 28.47 -30.86
CA ALA A 4 -9.78 27.47 -31.32
C ALA A 4 -10.38 26.63 -30.17
N LEU A 5 -9.57 26.25 -29.16
CA LEU A 5 -10.07 25.51 -27.99
C LEU A 5 -10.99 26.37 -27.12
N ARG A 6 -10.66 27.65 -26.95
CA ARG A 6 -11.52 28.60 -26.19
C ARG A 6 -12.86 28.81 -26.91
N GLN A 7 -12.82 28.94 -28.22
CA GLN A 7 -14.03 29.13 -29.04
C GLN A 7 -14.93 27.88 -28.99
N ALA A 8 -14.35 26.68 -29.17
CA ALA A 8 -15.09 25.42 -29.05
C ALA A 8 -15.74 25.25 -27.65
N MET A 9 -15.00 25.61 -26.60
CA MET A 9 -15.54 25.54 -25.24
C MET A 9 -16.65 26.56 -24.99
N ALA A 10 -16.54 27.78 -25.57
CA ALA A 10 -17.59 28.79 -25.48
C ALA A 10 -18.86 28.35 -26.23
N GLU A 11 -18.73 27.69 -27.39
CA GLU A 11 -19.86 27.12 -28.12
C GLU A 11 -20.56 25.99 -27.33
N ILE A 12 -19.78 25.08 -26.72
CA ILE A 12 -20.32 24.02 -25.85
C ILE A 12 -21.03 24.62 -24.64
N ALA A 13 -20.41 25.58 -23.96
CA ALA A 13 -21.02 26.27 -22.83
C ALA A 13 -22.32 26.99 -23.21
N GLY A 14 -22.31 27.67 -24.37
CA GLY A 14 -23.50 28.30 -24.94
C GLY A 14 -24.61 27.30 -25.26
N PHE A 15 -24.26 26.15 -25.85
CA PHE A 15 -25.22 25.08 -26.14
C PHE A 15 -25.87 24.51 -24.87
N LEU A 16 -25.04 24.24 -23.83
CA LEU A 16 -25.53 23.72 -22.54
C LEU A 16 -26.39 24.76 -21.81
N ALA A 17 -25.99 26.02 -21.81
CA ALA A 17 -26.74 27.10 -21.19
C ALA A 17 -28.11 27.36 -21.91
N ALA A 18 -28.14 27.22 -23.24
CA ALA A 18 -29.38 27.38 -24.03
C ALA A 18 -30.37 26.22 -23.85
N ARG A 19 -29.90 25.06 -23.35
CA ARG A 19 -30.76 23.85 -23.24
C ARG A 19 -30.63 23.19 -21.85
N PRO A 20 -31.04 23.83 -20.77
CA PRO A 20 -30.91 23.29 -19.40
C PRO A 20 -31.65 21.95 -19.22
N ALA A 21 -32.74 21.72 -19.98
CA ALA A 21 -33.44 20.45 -19.95
C ALA A 21 -32.55 19.25 -20.34
N VAL A 22 -31.66 19.40 -21.32
CA VAL A 22 -30.72 18.35 -21.74
C VAL A 22 -29.77 18.00 -20.61
N GLY A 23 -29.20 19.02 -19.92
CA GLY A 23 -28.35 18.84 -18.77
C GLY A 23 -29.06 18.13 -17.60
N ASN A 24 -30.29 18.53 -17.31
CA ASN A 24 -31.09 17.89 -16.25
C ASN A 24 -31.41 16.42 -16.57
N TRP A 25 -31.77 16.12 -17.81
CA TRP A 25 -32.00 14.73 -18.27
C TRP A 25 -30.71 13.91 -18.18
N TYR A 26 -29.59 14.48 -18.62
CA TYR A 26 -28.31 13.81 -18.51
C TYR A 26 -27.98 13.47 -17.05
N THR A 27 -28.02 14.44 -16.13
CA THR A 27 -27.78 14.24 -14.70
C THR A 27 -28.72 13.20 -14.10
N ALA A 28 -30.03 13.27 -14.45
CA ALA A 28 -31.04 12.34 -13.95
C ALA A 28 -30.77 10.88 -14.34
N ILE A 29 -30.18 10.65 -15.52
CA ILE A 29 -29.83 9.30 -16.00
C ILE A 29 -28.45 8.90 -15.45
N ALA A 30 -27.46 9.78 -15.55
CA ALA A 30 -26.05 9.50 -15.21
C ALA A 30 -25.88 9.08 -13.76
N ARG A 31 -26.63 9.68 -12.81
CA ARG A 31 -26.57 9.32 -11.38
C ARG A 31 -26.90 7.85 -11.09
N PHE A 32 -27.66 7.17 -11.95
CA PHE A 32 -27.92 5.73 -11.82
C PHE A 32 -26.86 4.88 -12.54
N ILE A 33 -26.27 5.41 -13.61
CA ILE A 33 -25.23 4.71 -14.38
C ILE A 33 -23.91 4.66 -13.58
N PHE A 34 -23.54 5.73 -12.89
CA PHE A 34 -22.27 5.81 -12.15
C PHE A 34 -22.09 4.70 -11.10
N PRO A 35 -23.04 4.40 -10.19
CA PRO A 35 -22.88 3.30 -9.25
C PRO A 35 -22.74 1.95 -9.94
N VAL A 36 -23.45 1.71 -11.04
CA VAL A 36 -23.33 0.46 -11.81
C VAL A 36 -21.94 0.33 -12.41
N LEU A 37 -21.41 1.38 -13.04
CA LEU A 37 -20.06 1.39 -13.58
C LEU A 37 -19.01 1.20 -12.48
N ALA A 38 -19.15 1.88 -11.36
CA ALA A 38 -18.24 1.74 -10.22
C ALA A 38 -18.21 0.30 -9.69
N VAL A 39 -19.38 -0.35 -9.56
CA VAL A 39 -19.46 -1.76 -9.18
C VAL A 39 -18.78 -2.66 -10.21
N LEU A 40 -19.03 -2.46 -11.51
CA LEU A 40 -18.40 -3.27 -12.58
C LEU A 40 -16.88 -3.14 -12.58
N ILE A 41 -16.36 -1.91 -12.40
CA ILE A 41 -14.92 -1.65 -12.33
C ILE A 41 -14.31 -2.36 -11.13
N LEU A 42 -14.89 -2.11 -9.94
CA LEU A 42 -14.30 -2.57 -8.67
C LEU A 42 -14.51 -4.06 -8.45
N LEU A 43 -15.64 -4.64 -8.83
CA LEU A 43 -15.94 -6.05 -8.62
C LEU A 43 -14.88 -6.97 -9.26
N ARG A 44 -14.41 -6.63 -10.47
CA ARG A 44 -13.35 -7.40 -11.14
C ARG A 44 -12.02 -7.26 -10.41
N ALA A 45 -11.64 -6.03 -10.03
CA ALA A 45 -10.42 -5.76 -9.29
C ALA A 45 -10.44 -6.46 -7.92
N VAL A 46 -11.52 -6.31 -7.17
CA VAL A 46 -11.72 -6.94 -5.85
C VAL A 46 -11.68 -8.46 -5.94
N ARG A 47 -12.43 -9.04 -6.89
CA ARG A 47 -12.43 -10.51 -7.08
C ARG A 47 -11.05 -11.05 -7.42
N SER A 48 -10.30 -10.35 -8.27
CA SER A 48 -8.94 -10.75 -8.64
C SER A 48 -7.97 -10.63 -7.46
N LEU A 49 -8.00 -9.51 -6.72
CA LEU A 49 -7.17 -9.30 -5.54
C LEU A 49 -7.47 -10.29 -4.40
N LEU A 50 -8.75 -10.63 -4.20
CA LEU A 50 -9.15 -11.54 -3.11
C LEU A 50 -9.00 -13.03 -3.45
N ARG A 51 -8.70 -13.39 -4.71
CA ARG A 51 -8.37 -14.75 -5.14
C ARG A 51 -6.87 -15.09 -5.00
N LEU A 52 -6.18 -14.45 -4.04
CA LEU A 52 -4.79 -14.76 -3.77
C LEU A 52 -4.61 -16.20 -3.30
N PRO A 53 -3.54 -16.87 -3.76
CA PRO A 53 -3.13 -18.15 -3.20
C PRO A 53 -2.83 -17.99 -1.71
N THR A 54 -3.34 -18.90 -0.92
CA THR A 54 -3.05 -18.95 0.52
C THR A 54 -1.85 -19.85 0.84
N THR A 55 -1.36 -20.58 -0.15
CA THR A 55 -0.20 -21.48 -0.02
C THR A 55 1.08 -20.70 -0.30
N PRO A 56 2.00 -20.60 0.67
CA PRO A 56 3.29 -19.94 0.45
C PRO A 56 4.14 -20.73 -0.58
N GLU A 57 4.99 -19.99 -1.31
CA GLU A 57 6.01 -20.60 -2.18
C GLU A 57 7.05 -21.32 -1.31
N THR A 58 7.35 -22.59 -1.60
CA THR A 58 8.47 -23.30 -0.97
C THR A 58 9.73 -23.02 -1.77
N TRP A 59 10.80 -22.60 -1.10
CA TRP A 59 12.09 -22.24 -1.74
C TRP A 59 13.14 -23.32 -1.59
N ALA A 60 13.12 -24.03 -0.49
CA ALA A 60 13.95 -25.17 -0.15
C ALA A 60 13.27 -25.98 0.96
N GLN A 61 13.87 -27.10 1.35
CA GLN A 61 13.35 -27.94 2.43
C GLN A 61 14.46 -28.27 3.44
N LEU A 62 14.06 -28.42 4.69
CA LEU A 62 14.90 -29.03 5.73
C LEU A 62 14.35 -30.41 6.05
N SER A 63 15.17 -31.43 5.92
CA SER A 63 14.80 -32.79 6.33
C SER A 63 15.25 -33.03 7.77
N LEU A 64 14.32 -33.44 8.61
CA LEU A 64 14.59 -33.91 9.97
C LEU A 64 15.27 -35.27 9.98
N PRO A 65 15.93 -35.69 11.09
CA PRO A 65 16.52 -37.04 11.20
C PRO A 65 15.56 -38.20 10.98
N ASN A 66 14.26 -37.98 11.15
CA ASN A 66 13.20 -38.93 10.86
C ASN A 66 12.73 -38.91 9.40
N GLY A 67 13.39 -38.13 8.54
CA GLY A 67 13.03 -37.97 7.12
C GLY A 67 11.86 -37.02 6.83
N ALA A 68 11.23 -36.43 7.86
CA ALA A 68 10.13 -35.50 7.64
C ALA A 68 10.62 -34.18 7.02
N PRO A 69 10.08 -33.76 5.85
CA PRO A 69 10.46 -32.51 5.21
C PRO A 69 9.74 -31.32 5.86
N ILE A 70 10.47 -30.25 6.11
CA ILE A 70 9.93 -28.96 6.55
C ILE A 70 10.21 -27.93 5.46
N PRO A 71 9.18 -27.35 4.82
CA PRO A 71 9.37 -26.37 3.76
C PRO A 71 9.88 -25.04 4.30
N LEU A 72 10.83 -24.43 3.61
CA LEU A 72 11.25 -23.04 3.80
C LEU A 72 10.45 -22.16 2.84
N THR A 73 9.53 -21.39 3.39
CA THR A 73 8.52 -20.66 2.62
C THR A 73 8.81 -19.18 2.49
N HIS A 74 9.76 -18.66 3.26
CA HIS A 74 10.17 -17.25 3.24
C HIS A 74 11.63 -17.12 2.82
N TRP A 75 12.01 -15.93 2.40
CA TRP A 75 13.43 -15.63 2.16
C TRP A 75 14.21 -15.52 3.48
N GLU A 76 13.52 -15.17 4.55
CA GLU A 76 14.07 -15.21 5.92
C GLU A 76 13.22 -16.16 6.76
N ASN A 77 13.79 -17.28 7.18
CA ASN A 77 13.12 -18.28 8.00
C ASN A 77 13.80 -18.39 9.35
N ILE A 78 13.05 -18.22 10.42
CA ILE A 78 13.53 -18.43 11.80
C ILE A 78 13.32 -19.88 12.18
N LEU A 79 14.37 -20.50 12.68
CA LEU A 79 14.35 -21.84 13.21
C LEU A 79 14.44 -21.78 14.74
N GLY A 80 13.59 -22.54 15.43
CA GLY A 80 13.63 -22.56 16.88
C GLY A 80 12.46 -23.31 17.51
N ARG A 81 12.51 -23.45 18.85
CA ARG A 81 11.47 -24.11 19.63
C ARG A 81 10.29 -23.19 19.96
N GLY A 82 10.46 -21.87 19.80
CA GLY A 82 9.46 -20.86 20.17
C GLY A 82 8.26 -20.87 19.22
N GLY A 83 7.09 -20.40 19.73
CA GLY A 83 5.88 -20.26 18.91
C GLY A 83 5.96 -19.17 17.83
N SER A 84 6.98 -18.29 17.90
CA SER A 84 7.27 -17.25 16.91
C SER A 84 8.28 -17.67 15.85
N ALA A 85 8.76 -18.95 15.87
CA ALA A 85 9.65 -19.47 14.85
C ALA A 85 8.83 -19.93 13.63
N ASP A 86 9.32 -19.62 12.42
CA ASP A 86 8.70 -20.04 11.15
C ASP A 86 8.84 -21.56 10.98
N VAL A 87 10.01 -22.07 11.35
CA VAL A 87 10.32 -23.51 11.42
C VAL A 87 10.38 -23.93 12.88
N ARG A 88 9.32 -24.55 13.36
CA ARG A 88 9.22 -24.96 14.76
C ARG A 88 9.85 -26.34 15.00
N LEU A 89 10.93 -26.38 15.78
CA LEU A 89 11.68 -27.56 16.14
C LEU A 89 11.48 -27.88 17.63
N ASN A 90 10.65 -28.88 17.94
CA ASN A 90 10.29 -29.24 19.32
C ASN A 90 11.38 -30.07 20.03
N PHE A 91 12.63 -29.62 20.00
CA PHE A 91 13.74 -30.29 20.71
C PHE A 91 14.18 -29.42 21.92
N PRO A 92 14.37 -30.02 23.11
CA PRO A 92 14.81 -29.28 24.30
C PRO A 92 16.12 -28.54 24.14
N SER A 93 17.06 -29.08 23.35
CA SER A 93 18.38 -28.50 23.05
C SER A 93 18.31 -27.29 22.10
N VAL A 94 17.19 -27.11 21.39
CA VAL A 94 17.01 -25.99 20.47
C VAL A 94 16.47 -24.78 21.23
N SER A 95 17.11 -23.63 21.06
CA SER A 95 16.68 -22.33 21.65
C SER A 95 15.33 -21.88 21.07
N ARG A 96 14.62 -20.98 21.78
CA ARG A 96 13.31 -20.45 21.30
C ARG A 96 13.41 -19.80 19.91
N GLN A 97 14.43 -19.03 19.68
CA GLN A 97 14.92 -18.53 18.41
C GLN A 97 16.38 -18.97 18.34
N HIS A 98 16.70 -19.93 17.50
CA HIS A 98 18.02 -20.58 17.49
C HIS A 98 18.89 -20.06 16.37
N ALA A 99 18.40 -20.17 15.15
CA ALA A 99 19.08 -19.75 13.94
C ALA A 99 18.10 -19.12 12.96
N ALA A 100 18.62 -18.40 11.97
CA ALA A 100 17.85 -17.95 10.82
C ALA A 100 18.52 -18.43 9.52
N ILE A 101 17.75 -18.95 8.59
CA ILE A 101 18.19 -19.28 7.24
C ILE A 101 17.62 -18.21 6.30
N CYS A 102 18.53 -17.46 5.65
CA CYS A 102 18.17 -16.36 4.78
C CYS A 102 18.63 -16.63 3.34
N ARG A 103 17.75 -16.29 2.38
CA ARG A 103 18.01 -16.31 0.94
C ARG A 103 18.20 -14.88 0.46
N ASP A 104 19.27 -14.62 -0.29
CA ASP A 104 19.49 -13.31 -0.91
C ASP A 104 18.73 -13.18 -2.25
N SER A 105 18.85 -12.00 -2.86
CA SER A 105 18.24 -11.72 -4.17
C SER A 105 18.87 -12.50 -5.32
N GLU A 106 20.07 -13.03 -5.16
CA GLU A 106 20.80 -13.82 -6.15
C GLU A 106 20.52 -15.32 -6.03
N GLY A 107 19.82 -15.73 -4.95
CA GLY A 107 19.46 -17.12 -4.69
C GLY A 107 20.41 -17.85 -3.75
N ASN A 108 21.44 -17.17 -3.23
CA ASN A 108 22.35 -17.76 -2.28
C ASN A 108 21.72 -17.84 -0.90
N TRP A 109 22.05 -18.90 -0.18
CA TRP A 109 21.55 -19.13 1.17
C TRP A 109 22.64 -18.90 2.21
N THR A 110 22.26 -18.34 3.33
CA THR A 110 23.14 -18.08 4.48
C THR A 110 22.42 -18.45 5.78
N VAL A 111 23.09 -19.17 6.66
CA VAL A 111 22.59 -19.44 8.01
C VAL A 111 23.24 -18.47 9.00
N TYR A 112 22.44 -17.96 9.94
CA TYR A 112 22.84 -17.05 11.01
C TYR A 112 22.54 -17.70 12.35
N ASP A 113 23.50 -17.71 13.28
CA ASP A 113 23.21 -18.04 14.67
C ASP A 113 22.61 -16.82 15.41
N LEU A 114 21.51 -17.02 16.13
CA LEU A 114 20.80 -15.96 16.82
C LEU A 114 21.19 -15.84 18.31
N GLY A 115 22.41 -16.24 18.66
CA GLY A 115 22.88 -16.32 20.04
C GLY A 115 22.27 -17.54 20.75
N SER A 116 22.28 -18.67 20.07
CA SER A 116 21.73 -19.90 20.58
C SER A 116 22.53 -20.46 21.76
N LYS A 117 21.88 -21.16 22.70
CA LYS A 117 22.55 -21.80 23.83
C LYS A 117 23.25 -23.12 23.42
N GLY A 118 22.67 -23.80 22.43
CA GLY A 118 23.19 -25.10 21.97
C GLY A 118 24.14 -25.00 20.79
N GLY A 119 24.38 -23.80 20.26
CA GLY A 119 25.24 -23.55 19.10
C GLY A 119 24.63 -24.01 17.77
N THR A 120 25.05 -23.38 16.69
CA THR A 120 24.72 -23.73 15.30
C THR A 120 25.98 -24.20 14.59
N ALA A 121 25.90 -25.27 13.79
CA ALA A 121 27.01 -25.74 12.97
C ALA A 121 26.55 -26.08 11.55
N VAL A 122 27.43 -25.93 10.57
CA VAL A 122 27.20 -26.37 9.17
C VAL A 122 28.29 -27.39 8.83
N ASN A 123 27.86 -28.59 8.42
CA ASN A 123 28.76 -29.73 8.12
C ASN A 123 29.75 -30.02 9.24
N GLY A 124 29.37 -29.79 10.50
CA GLY A 124 30.25 -29.98 11.69
C GLY A 124 31.09 -28.76 12.06
N GLU A 125 31.17 -27.72 11.24
CA GLU A 125 31.87 -26.48 11.55
C GLU A 125 30.95 -25.50 12.31
N ALA A 126 31.41 -24.99 13.45
CA ALA A 126 30.65 -24.08 14.29
C ALA A 126 30.46 -22.72 13.61
N VAL A 127 29.21 -22.25 13.56
CA VAL A 127 28.84 -20.93 13.03
C VAL A 127 28.95 -19.89 14.14
N THR A 128 29.91 -18.97 14.06
CA THR A 128 30.10 -17.90 15.07
C THR A 128 29.08 -16.76 14.91
N ALA A 129 28.74 -16.38 13.68
CA ALA A 129 27.75 -15.37 13.38
C ALA A 129 26.92 -15.76 12.15
N SER A 130 27.56 -16.09 11.03
CA SER A 130 26.91 -16.55 9.80
C SER A 130 27.83 -17.45 9.00
N ALA A 131 27.23 -18.37 8.22
CA ALA A 131 27.93 -19.23 7.27
C ALA A 131 27.11 -19.37 5.98
N PRO A 132 27.77 -19.47 4.81
CA PRO A 132 27.08 -19.80 3.57
C PRO A 132 26.51 -21.22 3.64
N LEU A 133 25.34 -21.42 3.03
CA LEU A 133 24.63 -22.70 3.03
C LEU A 133 24.37 -23.16 1.60
N LYS A 134 24.77 -24.37 1.25
CA LYS A 134 24.55 -24.98 -0.06
C LYS A 134 23.55 -26.12 0.05
N LEU A 135 22.88 -26.44 -1.05
CA LEU A 135 22.01 -27.60 -1.13
C LEU A 135 22.83 -28.88 -0.90
N GLY A 136 22.36 -29.72 0.01
CA GLY A 136 23.06 -30.92 0.48
C GLY A 136 23.82 -30.74 1.79
N ASP A 137 23.97 -29.51 2.30
CA ASP A 137 24.62 -29.26 3.58
C ASP A 137 23.77 -29.71 4.77
N THR A 138 24.44 -30.12 5.84
CA THR A 138 23.79 -30.46 7.12
C THR A 138 23.94 -29.30 8.10
N VAL A 139 22.79 -28.71 8.49
CA VAL A 139 22.73 -27.66 9.53
C VAL A 139 22.40 -28.31 10.86
N THR A 140 23.28 -28.20 11.84
CA THR A 140 23.07 -28.76 13.18
C THR A 140 22.68 -27.64 14.15
N LEU A 141 21.50 -27.79 14.79
CA LEU A 141 20.96 -26.82 15.75
C LEU A 141 20.87 -27.48 17.14
N GLY A 142 21.74 -27.09 18.06
CA GLY A 142 21.76 -27.67 19.41
C GLY A 142 21.92 -29.20 19.40
N GLY A 143 22.73 -29.74 18.49
CA GLY A 143 22.96 -31.17 18.32
C GLY A 143 21.93 -31.88 17.42
N VAL A 144 20.90 -31.20 16.91
CA VAL A 144 19.90 -31.77 15.99
C VAL A 144 20.34 -31.53 14.55
N PRO A 145 20.70 -32.56 13.75
CA PRO A 145 21.09 -32.39 12.36
C PRO A 145 19.85 -32.22 11.47
N LEU A 146 19.91 -31.27 10.57
CA LEU A 146 18.88 -30.96 9.56
C LEU A 146 19.56 -30.95 8.19
N LEU A 147 19.12 -31.75 7.26
CA LEU A 147 19.64 -31.78 5.90
C LEU A 147 18.94 -30.72 5.04
N PHE A 148 19.70 -29.83 4.41
CA PHE A 148 19.18 -28.76 3.56
C PHE A 148 19.05 -29.26 2.11
N LEU A 149 17.81 -29.40 1.63
CA LEU A 149 17.49 -30.03 0.37
C LEU A 149 16.76 -29.09 -0.60
N PRO A 150 16.91 -29.28 -1.92
CA PRO A 150 16.05 -28.63 -2.90
C PRO A 150 14.61 -29.15 -2.81
N GLN A 151 13.68 -28.46 -3.43
CA GLN A 151 12.33 -28.97 -3.65
C GLN A 151 12.36 -30.23 -4.52
N THR A 152 11.41 -31.14 -4.30
CA THR A 152 11.19 -32.26 -5.20
C THR A 152 10.57 -31.80 -6.52
N VAL A 153 10.90 -32.45 -7.63
CA VAL A 153 10.39 -32.11 -8.97
C VAL A 153 8.86 -32.11 -9.02
N GLY A 154 8.21 -33.08 -8.36
CA GLY A 154 6.76 -33.14 -8.32
C GLY A 154 6.10 -31.99 -7.58
N GLU A 155 6.69 -31.52 -6.48
CA GLU A 155 6.21 -30.33 -5.75
C GLU A 155 6.38 -29.06 -6.58
N GLN A 156 7.46 -28.94 -7.35
CA GLN A 156 7.67 -27.81 -8.24
C GLN A 156 6.63 -27.78 -9.37
N GLU A 157 6.35 -28.91 -10.01
CA GLU A 157 5.34 -28.99 -11.05
C GLU A 157 3.93 -28.66 -10.52
N GLU A 158 3.60 -29.10 -9.32
CA GLU A 158 2.32 -28.77 -8.69
C GLU A 158 2.22 -27.29 -8.35
N LEU A 159 3.29 -26.68 -7.83
CA LEU A 159 3.37 -25.23 -7.57
C LEU A 159 3.25 -24.43 -8.86
N ASP A 160 3.92 -24.83 -9.94
CA ASP A 160 3.84 -24.16 -11.22
C ASP A 160 2.46 -24.32 -11.87
N ARG A 161 1.82 -25.46 -11.71
CA ARG A 161 0.42 -25.65 -12.14
C ARG A 161 -0.53 -24.74 -11.37
N ARG A 162 -0.36 -24.63 -10.05
CA ARG A 162 -1.14 -23.71 -9.20
C ARG A 162 -0.88 -22.25 -9.58
N ARG A 163 0.37 -21.83 -9.78
CA ARG A 163 0.73 -20.47 -10.23
C ARG A 163 0.09 -20.10 -11.56
N ARG A 164 0.03 -21.03 -12.52
CA ARG A 164 -0.64 -20.80 -13.82
C ARG A 164 -2.15 -20.64 -13.66
N ALA A 165 -2.78 -21.40 -12.74
CA ALA A 165 -4.21 -21.28 -12.45
C ALA A 165 -4.56 -19.98 -11.70
N GLU A 166 -3.62 -19.40 -10.99
CA GLU A 166 -3.78 -18.22 -10.11
C GLU A 166 -3.34 -16.90 -10.77
N GLN A 167 -3.12 -16.88 -12.08
CA GLN A 167 -2.73 -15.66 -12.77
C GLN A 167 -3.77 -14.55 -12.61
N PRO A 168 -3.31 -13.28 -12.45
CA PRO A 168 -4.21 -12.14 -12.36
C PRO A 168 -5.15 -12.07 -13.56
N ALA A 169 -6.42 -11.78 -13.31
CA ALA A 169 -7.39 -11.61 -14.40
C ALA A 169 -6.97 -10.45 -15.32
N ALA A 170 -7.22 -10.62 -16.62
CA ALA A 170 -7.03 -9.52 -17.58
C ALA A 170 -7.97 -8.35 -17.21
N LEU A 171 -7.42 -7.20 -16.86
CA LEU A 171 -8.18 -6.04 -16.38
C LEU A 171 -8.44 -4.98 -17.45
N TRP A 172 -8.03 -5.20 -18.72
CA TRP A 172 -8.32 -4.25 -19.79
C TRP A 172 -9.81 -3.85 -19.91
N PRO A 173 -10.81 -4.75 -19.64
CA PRO A 173 -12.20 -4.32 -19.64
C PRO A 173 -12.52 -3.35 -18.50
N SER A 174 -11.87 -3.49 -17.32
CA SER A 174 -12.04 -2.55 -16.21
C SER A 174 -11.48 -1.17 -16.56
N PHE A 175 -10.38 -1.11 -17.33
CA PHE A 175 -9.85 0.16 -17.87
C PHE A 175 -10.81 0.81 -18.88
N LEU A 176 -11.50 0.02 -19.70
CA LEU A 176 -12.55 0.55 -20.60
C LEU A 176 -13.74 1.12 -19.82
N TRP A 177 -14.25 0.39 -18.82
CA TRP A 177 -15.32 0.87 -17.95
C TRP A 177 -14.89 2.12 -17.17
N LEU A 178 -13.63 2.17 -16.71
CA LEU A 178 -13.09 3.35 -16.05
C LEU A 178 -12.95 4.54 -17.00
N THR A 179 -12.54 4.31 -18.25
CA THR A 179 -12.54 5.34 -19.29
C THR A 179 -13.94 5.90 -19.51
N LEU A 180 -14.94 5.02 -19.62
CA LEU A 180 -16.34 5.44 -19.75
C LEU A 180 -16.78 6.25 -18.52
N PHE A 181 -16.43 5.80 -17.32
CA PHE A 181 -16.71 6.53 -16.08
C PHE A 181 -16.07 7.92 -16.09
N GLN A 182 -14.80 8.04 -16.52
CA GLN A 182 -14.07 9.31 -16.61
C GLN A 182 -14.72 10.27 -17.63
N VAL A 183 -15.10 9.76 -18.80
CA VAL A 183 -15.77 10.57 -19.86
C VAL A 183 -17.12 11.06 -19.36
N LEU A 184 -17.96 10.18 -18.80
CA LEU A 184 -19.26 10.57 -18.26
C LEU A 184 -19.12 11.54 -17.08
N THR A 185 -18.11 11.37 -16.22
CA THR A 185 -17.80 12.32 -15.13
C THR A 185 -17.44 13.70 -15.68
N CYS A 186 -16.59 13.75 -16.70
CA CYS A 186 -16.23 14.99 -17.37
C CYS A 186 -17.47 15.69 -17.94
N LEU A 187 -18.33 14.96 -18.65
CA LEU A 187 -19.58 15.49 -19.19
C LEU A 187 -20.52 16.01 -18.08
N GLN A 188 -20.65 15.28 -16.97
CA GLN A 188 -21.45 15.68 -15.82
C GLN A 188 -20.97 17.02 -15.23
N LEU A 189 -19.67 17.16 -15.05
CA LEU A 189 -19.06 18.38 -14.52
C LEU A 189 -19.17 19.55 -15.52
N MET A 190 -19.07 19.27 -16.84
CA MET A 190 -19.30 20.29 -17.87
C MET A 190 -20.75 20.80 -17.84
N VAL A 191 -21.71 19.89 -17.66
CA VAL A 191 -23.13 20.23 -17.50
C VAL A 191 -23.35 21.07 -16.25
N ALA A 192 -22.78 20.67 -15.11
CA ALA A 192 -22.90 21.40 -13.85
C ALA A 192 -22.23 22.79 -13.89
N ALA A 193 -21.09 22.92 -14.59
CA ALA A 193 -20.38 24.20 -14.73
C ALA A 193 -21.13 25.21 -15.62
N GLY A 194 -21.93 24.73 -16.58
CA GLY A 194 -22.71 25.57 -17.47
C GLY A 194 -21.90 26.68 -18.15
N ALA A 195 -22.29 27.93 -17.95
CA ALA A 195 -21.61 29.10 -18.52
C ALA A 195 -20.18 29.32 -17.95
N ASN A 196 -19.86 28.77 -16.78
CA ASN A 196 -18.57 28.91 -16.13
C ASN A 196 -17.57 27.80 -16.50
N LEU A 197 -17.79 27.14 -17.62
CA LEU A 197 -16.99 26.01 -18.08
C LEU A 197 -15.54 26.43 -18.35
N SER A 198 -14.60 25.85 -17.58
CA SER A 198 -13.15 26.03 -17.78
C SER A 198 -12.62 24.99 -18.78
N PRO A 199 -11.79 25.40 -19.77
CA PRO A 199 -11.12 24.46 -20.67
C PRO A 199 -10.19 23.46 -19.97
N MET A 200 -9.74 23.80 -18.76
CA MET A 200 -8.90 22.91 -17.94
C MET A 200 -9.62 21.65 -17.50
N LEU A 201 -10.98 21.68 -17.41
CA LEU A 201 -11.77 20.53 -16.97
C LEU A 201 -11.65 19.36 -17.95
N PRO A 202 -12.05 19.46 -19.24
CA PRO A 202 -11.93 18.35 -20.17
C PRO A 202 -10.46 17.97 -20.44
N LEU A 203 -9.53 18.92 -20.45
CA LEU A 203 -8.09 18.63 -20.61
C LEU A 203 -7.55 17.78 -19.47
N THR A 204 -7.97 18.02 -18.25
CA THR A 204 -7.53 17.25 -17.07
C THR A 204 -8.05 15.82 -17.11
N PHE A 205 -9.32 15.61 -17.42
CA PHE A 205 -9.91 14.27 -17.52
C PHE A 205 -9.36 13.49 -18.72
N LEU A 206 -9.16 14.14 -19.86
CA LEU A 206 -8.50 13.54 -21.02
C LEU A 206 -7.05 13.16 -20.66
N GLY A 207 -6.32 14.05 -19.97
CA GLY A 207 -4.96 13.81 -19.51
C GLY A 207 -4.89 12.61 -18.56
N LEU A 208 -5.83 12.50 -17.59
CA LEU A 208 -5.88 11.35 -16.68
C LEU A 208 -6.12 10.03 -17.45
N THR A 209 -7.06 10.04 -18.38
CA THR A 209 -7.36 8.86 -19.23
C THR A 209 -6.15 8.46 -20.06
N LEU A 210 -5.49 9.43 -20.69
CA LEU A 210 -4.29 9.18 -21.48
C LEU A 210 -3.15 8.59 -20.62
N VAL A 211 -2.87 9.18 -19.47
CA VAL A 211 -1.83 8.70 -18.53
C VAL A 211 -2.13 7.28 -18.07
N MET A 212 -3.38 6.99 -17.75
CA MET A 212 -3.82 5.64 -17.34
C MET A 212 -3.54 4.60 -18.44
N TRP A 213 -3.87 4.90 -19.70
CA TRP A 213 -3.62 4.00 -20.83
C TRP A 213 -2.15 3.88 -21.19
N LEU A 214 -1.38 4.98 -21.15
CA LEU A 214 0.07 4.95 -21.34
C LEU A 214 0.77 4.12 -20.27
N TYR A 215 0.37 4.29 -19.00
CA TYR A 215 0.86 3.48 -17.88
C TYR A 215 0.59 1.99 -18.13
N TYR A 216 -0.66 1.64 -18.46
CA TYR A 216 -1.04 0.26 -18.76
C TYR A 216 -0.24 -0.32 -19.92
N ALA A 217 -0.15 0.40 -21.04
CA ALA A 217 0.58 -0.05 -22.22
C ALA A 217 2.07 -0.24 -21.92
N ALA A 218 2.72 0.74 -21.25
CA ALA A 218 4.14 0.69 -20.93
C ALA A 218 4.49 -0.52 -20.05
N LEU A 219 3.71 -0.78 -19.00
CA LEU A 219 3.97 -1.92 -18.12
C LEU A 219 3.57 -3.26 -18.75
N ARG A 220 2.54 -3.28 -19.59
CA ARG A 220 2.16 -4.49 -20.33
C ARG A 220 3.25 -4.92 -21.32
N LEU A 221 3.90 -3.97 -21.98
CA LEU A 221 5.06 -4.24 -22.85
C LEU A 221 6.24 -4.84 -22.09
N THR A 222 6.41 -4.53 -20.79
CA THR A 222 7.42 -5.16 -19.94
C THR A 222 6.97 -6.51 -19.35
N GLY A 223 5.82 -7.04 -19.77
CA GLY A 223 5.28 -8.31 -19.28
C GLY A 223 4.65 -8.25 -17.87
N THR A 224 4.43 -7.05 -17.35
CA THR A 224 3.76 -6.87 -16.04
C THR A 224 2.27 -7.19 -16.16
N VAL A 225 1.71 -7.84 -15.15
CA VAL A 225 0.30 -8.20 -15.01
C VAL A 225 -0.22 -7.76 -13.63
N GLY A 226 -1.53 -7.85 -13.40
CA GLY A 226 -2.09 -7.55 -12.07
C GLY A 226 -2.19 -6.05 -11.82
N PHE A 227 -3.08 -5.35 -12.55
CA PHE A 227 -3.30 -3.89 -12.44
C PHE A 227 -4.50 -3.54 -11.54
N GLU A 228 -4.88 -4.43 -10.64
CA GLU A 228 -6.07 -4.24 -9.78
C GLU A 228 -5.93 -3.06 -8.85
N MET A 229 -4.77 -2.92 -8.20
CA MET A 229 -4.50 -1.84 -7.25
C MET A 229 -4.47 -0.49 -7.94
N GLU A 230 -3.85 -0.44 -9.11
CA GLU A 230 -3.80 0.75 -9.96
C GLU A 230 -5.18 1.12 -10.49
N THR A 231 -6.03 0.14 -10.82
CA THR A 231 -7.42 0.38 -11.21
C THR A 231 -8.19 1.07 -10.08
N ILE A 232 -8.03 0.58 -8.85
CA ILE A 232 -8.62 1.20 -7.65
C ILE A 232 -8.09 2.62 -7.47
N ALA A 233 -6.77 2.83 -7.57
CA ALA A 233 -6.15 4.13 -7.38
C ALA A 233 -6.60 5.14 -8.46
N PHE A 234 -6.67 4.75 -9.73
CA PHE A 234 -7.19 5.62 -10.80
C PHE A 234 -8.68 5.92 -10.63
N PHE A 235 -9.48 4.97 -10.19
CA PHE A 235 -10.89 5.20 -9.87
C PHE A 235 -11.04 6.25 -8.76
N LEU A 236 -10.33 6.08 -7.65
CA LEU A 236 -10.37 7.05 -6.54
C LEU A 236 -9.77 8.41 -6.93
N SER A 237 -8.70 8.43 -7.75
CA SER A 237 -8.13 9.68 -8.29
C SER A 237 -9.12 10.39 -9.23
N THR A 238 -9.97 9.66 -9.96
CA THR A 238 -11.05 10.25 -10.77
C THR A 238 -12.06 10.96 -9.87
N LEU A 239 -12.45 10.35 -8.74
CA LEU A 239 -13.31 10.98 -7.75
C LEU A 239 -12.66 12.22 -7.15
N SER A 240 -11.35 12.19 -6.87
CA SER A 240 -10.60 13.36 -6.37
C SER A 240 -10.63 14.53 -7.35
N LEU A 241 -10.39 14.27 -8.64
CA LEU A 241 -10.47 15.33 -9.66
C LEU A 241 -11.88 15.87 -9.81
N SER A 242 -12.91 15.02 -9.66
CA SER A 242 -14.30 15.48 -9.63
C SER A 242 -14.58 16.39 -8.44
N VAL A 243 -14.18 15.98 -7.24
CA VAL A 243 -14.29 16.80 -6.01
C VAL A 243 -13.59 18.14 -6.19
N THR A 244 -12.36 18.13 -6.71
CA THR A 244 -11.60 19.36 -6.95
C THR A 244 -12.24 20.24 -8.01
N ALA A 245 -12.81 19.65 -9.07
CA ALA A 245 -13.51 20.41 -10.12
C ALA A 245 -14.77 21.09 -9.59
N SER A 246 -15.48 20.45 -8.64
CA SER A 246 -16.67 21.00 -8.01
C SER A 246 -16.37 22.09 -6.99
N SER A 247 -15.33 21.90 -6.16
CA SER A 247 -15.03 22.76 -5.01
C SER A 247 -14.07 23.92 -5.35
N ALA A 248 -13.00 23.61 -6.07
CA ALA A 248 -11.91 24.54 -6.37
C ALA A 248 -11.41 24.38 -7.81
N PRO A 249 -12.20 24.76 -8.84
CA PRO A 249 -11.87 24.54 -10.25
C PRO A 249 -10.50 25.13 -10.66
N ALA A 250 -10.07 26.23 -10.04
CA ALA A 250 -8.76 26.85 -10.26
C ALA A 250 -7.59 25.96 -9.78
N SER A 251 -7.84 25.03 -8.86
CA SER A 251 -6.85 24.09 -8.33
C SER A 251 -6.80 22.77 -9.10
N LEU A 252 -7.73 22.53 -10.02
CA LEU A 252 -7.84 21.29 -10.79
C LEU A 252 -6.54 20.90 -11.52
N PRO A 253 -5.82 21.80 -12.22
CA PRO A 253 -4.54 21.46 -12.83
C PRO A 253 -3.47 21.06 -11.81
N LYS A 254 -3.46 21.70 -10.62
CA LYS A 254 -2.52 21.37 -9.54
C LYS A 254 -2.78 19.98 -8.98
N GLN A 255 -4.05 19.62 -8.79
CA GLN A 255 -4.45 18.29 -8.32
C GLN A 255 -4.12 17.20 -9.36
N PHE A 256 -4.34 17.46 -10.64
CA PHE A 256 -3.91 16.56 -11.73
C PHE A 256 -2.39 16.36 -11.73
N PHE A 257 -1.63 17.45 -11.61
CA PHE A 257 -0.18 17.36 -11.51
C PHE A 257 0.28 16.56 -10.28
N ALA A 258 -0.45 16.65 -9.17
CA ALA A 258 -0.20 15.84 -7.98
C ALA A 258 -0.46 14.33 -8.23
N VAL A 259 -1.46 13.99 -9.04
CA VAL A 259 -1.65 12.58 -9.47
C VAL A 259 -0.46 12.10 -10.30
N LEU A 260 0.06 12.92 -11.23
CA LEU A 260 1.23 12.57 -12.02
C LEU A 260 2.49 12.38 -11.17
N LEU A 261 2.73 13.29 -10.22
CA LEU A 261 3.85 13.18 -9.27
C LEU A 261 3.69 11.97 -8.35
N GLY A 262 2.47 11.68 -7.91
CA GLY A 262 2.15 10.48 -7.13
C GLY A 262 2.45 9.20 -7.91
N LEU A 263 2.02 9.12 -9.17
CA LEU A 263 2.32 7.99 -10.06
C LEU A 263 3.83 7.85 -10.31
N ALA A 264 4.55 8.96 -10.51
CA ALA A 264 6.01 8.96 -10.63
C ALA A 264 6.69 8.47 -9.35
N LEU A 265 6.21 8.90 -8.17
CA LEU A 265 6.68 8.41 -6.88
C LEU A 265 6.41 6.92 -6.69
N PHE A 266 5.22 6.44 -7.07
CA PHE A 266 4.86 5.03 -7.06
C PHE A 266 5.83 4.18 -7.90
N LEU A 267 6.13 4.63 -9.12
CA LEU A 267 7.06 3.94 -10.03
C LEU A 267 8.51 3.97 -9.51
N THR A 268 8.99 5.14 -9.07
CA THR A 268 10.34 5.29 -8.51
C THR A 268 10.51 4.44 -7.26
N LEU A 269 9.58 4.52 -6.33
CA LEU A 269 9.62 3.71 -5.12
C LEU A 269 9.56 2.21 -5.47
N GLY A 270 8.76 1.82 -6.47
CA GLY A 270 8.73 0.46 -6.99
C GLY A 270 10.08 -0.04 -7.51
N VAL A 271 10.87 0.82 -8.17
CA VAL A 271 12.25 0.48 -8.61
C VAL A 271 13.18 0.29 -7.41
N PHE A 272 13.08 1.14 -6.38
CA PHE A 272 13.89 1.00 -5.17
C PHE A 272 13.51 -0.25 -4.37
N LEU A 273 12.24 -0.59 -4.29
CA LEU A 273 11.73 -1.76 -3.56
C LEU A 273 12.06 -3.11 -4.24
N ARG A 274 12.56 -3.13 -5.47
CA ARG A 274 12.94 -4.37 -6.18
C ARG A 274 14.11 -5.10 -5.53
N ASP A 275 15.00 -4.37 -4.86
CA ASP A 275 16.24 -4.89 -4.33
C ASP A 275 16.31 -4.65 -2.83
N LEU A 276 16.26 -5.73 -2.05
CA LEU A 276 16.32 -5.67 -0.58
C LEU A 276 17.66 -5.09 -0.07
N GLU A 277 18.76 -5.27 -0.80
CA GLU A 277 20.05 -4.70 -0.41
C GLU A 277 20.02 -3.16 -0.50
N ARG A 278 19.38 -2.61 -1.54
CA ARG A 278 19.14 -1.15 -1.63
C ARG A 278 18.23 -0.67 -0.51
N VAL A 279 17.19 -1.44 -0.21
CA VAL A 279 16.28 -1.13 0.90
C VAL A 279 17.04 -1.03 2.22
N LYS A 280 17.92 -1.99 2.50
CA LYS A 280 18.74 -1.99 3.71
C LYS A 280 19.71 -0.81 3.77
N LYS A 281 20.37 -0.46 2.66
CA LYS A 281 21.31 0.68 2.57
C LYS A 281 20.62 2.02 2.81
N LEU A 282 19.42 2.21 2.27
CA LEU A 282 18.68 3.47 2.34
C LEU A 282 17.91 3.67 3.66
N ARG A 283 17.79 2.67 4.51
CA ARG A 283 16.97 2.73 5.74
C ARG A 283 17.26 3.92 6.65
N TRP A 284 18.55 4.23 6.86
CA TRP A 284 18.96 5.34 7.72
C TRP A 284 18.67 6.69 7.09
N LEU A 285 18.83 6.79 5.76
CA LEU A 285 18.44 7.98 5.00
C LEU A 285 16.92 8.21 5.11
N MET A 286 16.12 7.15 5.01
CA MET A 286 14.67 7.25 5.18
C MET A 286 14.27 7.60 6.61
N ALA A 287 14.94 7.04 7.62
CA ALA A 287 14.71 7.41 9.02
C ALA A 287 15.04 8.88 9.27
N ALA A 288 16.20 9.35 8.78
CA ALA A 288 16.58 10.76 8.85
C ALA A 288 15.61 11.65 8.03
N GLY A 289 15.14 11.16 6.88
CA GLY A 289 14.14 11.85 6.06
C GLY A 289 12.80 12.03 6.79
N ALA A 290 12.32 11.02 7.51
CA ALA A 290 11.09 11.13 8.29
C ALA A 290 11.19 12.22 9.37
N ILE A 291 12.24 12.20 10.18
CA ILE A 291 12.50 13.21 11.21
C ILE A 291 12.78 14.59 10.59
N GLY A 292 13.62 14.63 9.53
CA GLY A 292 14.02 15.88 8.87
C GLY A 292 12.84 16.61 8.23
N LEU A 293 11.95 15.89 7.52
CA LEU A 293 10.75 16.48 6.93
C LEU A 293 9.81 17.07 8.01
N LEU A 294 9.61 16.34 9.12
CA LEU A 294 8.81 16.85 10.23
C LEU A 294 9.50 18.02 10.94
N GLY A 295 10.82 17.95 11.14
CA GLY A 295 11.62 19.03 11.75
C GLY A 295 11.60 20.31 10.90
N ILE A 296 11.78 20.21 9.59
CA ILE A 296 11.67 21.34 8.66
C ILE A 296 10.26 21.93 8.71
N THR A 297 9.23 21.09 8.80
CA THR A 297 7.84 21.56 8.93
C THR A 297 7.61 22.33 10.22
N LEU A 298 8.20 21.89 11.33
CA LEU A 298 8.10 22.61 12.61
C LEU A 298 8.71 24.02 12.54
N VAL A 299 9.82 24.17 11.79
CA VAL A 299 10.55 25.45 11.68
C VAL A 299 9.95 26.39 10.62
N LEU A 300 9.63 25.85 9.44
CA LEU A 300 9.19 26.63 8.27
C LEU A 300 7.67 26.59 8.05
N GLY A 301 6.95 25.79 8.82
CA GLY A 301 5.53 25.56 8.62
C GLY A 301 4.67 26.77 8.98
N GLN A 302 3.61 26.95 8.21
CA GLN A 302 2.58 27.96 8.47
C GLN A 302 1.47 27.36 9.34
N ARG A 303 0.99 28.13 10.30
CA ARG A 303 -0.11 27.71 11.16
C ARG A 303 -1.44 27.90 10.42
N LYS A 304 -2.11 26.76 10.09
CA LYS A 304 -3.44 26.75 9.49
C LYS A 304 -4.36 25.89 10.35
N TYR A 305 -5.56 26.37 10.66
CA TYR A 305 -6.56 25.62 11.46
C TYR A 305 -6.05 25.07 12.81
N GLY A 306 -5.07 25.77 13.41
CA GLY A 306 -4.51 25.39 14.72
C GLY A 306 -3.29 24.47 14.70
N ALA A 307 -2.92 23.91 13.57
CA ALA A 307 -1.72 23.07 13.38
C ALA A 307 -0.70 23.75 12.46
N THR A 308 0.60 23.49 12.74
CA THR A 308 1.73 24.00 11.93
C THR A 308 2.24 22.87 11.04
N ASN A 309 1.51 22.54 9.97
CA ASN A 309 1.79 21.35 9.16
C ASN A 309 1.89 21.63 7.65
N TRP A 310 1.76 22.88 7.22
CA TRP A 310 1.82 23.27 5.83
C TRP A 310 3.03 24.17 5.54
N ILE A 311 3.77 23.85 4.49
CA ILE A 311 4.82 24.73 3.93
C ILE A 311 4.29 25.30 2.63
N SER A 312 4.38 26.63 2.46
CA SER A 312 4.00 27.30 1.21
C SER A 312 5.26 27.63 0.41
N LEU A 313 5.35 27.09 -0.79
CA LEU A 313 6.45 27.29 -1.74
C LEU A 313 5.87 27.75 -3.08
N GLY A 314 6.18 28.98 -3.51
CA GLY A 314 5.79 29.46 -4.84
C GLY A 314 4.29 29.40 -5.15
N GLY A 315 3.41 29.61 -4.18
CA GLY A 315 1.95 29.53 -4.35
C GLY A 315 1.35 28.13 -4.32
N MET A 316 2.17 27.11 -4.03
CA MET A 316 1.72 25.75 -3.73
C MET A 316 1.88 25.45 -2.24
N SER A 317 0.85 24.87 -1.62
CA SER A 317 0.92 24.38 -0.24
C SER A 317 1.29 22.89 -0.26
N PHE A 318 2.31 22.53 0.51
CA PHE A 318 2.81 21.17 0.65
C PHE A 318 2.80 20.75 2.11
N GLN A 319 2.36 19.55 2.39
CA GLN A 319 2.37 18.94 3.73
C GLN A 319 3.44 17.85 3.80
N PRO A 320 4.63 18.11 4.34
CA PRO A 320 5.75 17.16 4.32
C PRO A 320 5.48 15.89 5.12
N SER A 321 4.57 15.91 6.08
CA SER A 321 4.19 14.73 6.85
C SER A 321 3.61 13.60 5.97
N GLU A 322 3.04 13.90 4.79
CA GLU A 322 2.56 12.89 3.85
C GLU A 322 3.72 12.05 3.28
N ILE A 323 4.82 12.69 2.95
CA ILE A 323 6.04 11.98 2.50
C ILE A 323 6.78 11.34 3.69
N ALA A 324 6.74 12.00 4.86
CA ALA A 324 7.33 11.44 6.08
C ALA A 324 6.70 10.09 6.46
N LYS A 325 5.40 9.87 6.20
CA LYS A 325 4.73 8.57 6.38
C LYS A 325 5.38 7.45 5.55
N ILE A 326 5.72 7.74 4.29
CA ILE A 326 6.40 6.80 3.39
C ILE A 326 7.80 6.48 3.92
N CYS A 327 8.58 7.51 4.27
CA CYS A 327 9.92 7.36 4.84
C CYS A 327 9.89 6.56 6.15
N TYR A 328 8.89 6.81 6.99
CA TYR A 328 8.69 6.13 8.27
C TYR A 328 8.38 4.63 8.10
N ILE A 329 7.45 4.26 7.21
CA ILE A 329 7.14 2.86 6.90
C ILE A 329 8.36 2.17 6.31
N TYR A 330 9.04 2.82 5.36
CA TYR A 330 10.26 2.29 4.75
C TYR A 330 11.33 1.96 5.81
N ALA A 331 11.67 2.93 6.66
CA ALA A 331 12.66 2.76 7.72
C ALA A 331 12.21 1.74 8.77
N GLY A 332 10.95 1.81 9.21
CA GLY A 332 10.36 0.91 10.20
C GLY A 332 10.35 -0.54 9.76
N SER A 333 10.11 -0.80 8.48
CA SER A 333 10.11 -2.15 7.92
C SER A 333 11.51 -2.64 7.55
N ALA A 334 12.44 -1.76 7.15
CA ALA A 334 13.79 -2.10 6.66
C ALA A 334 14.84 -2.40 7.76
N THR A 335 14.51 -2.20 9.03
CA THR A 335 15.41 -2.54 10.14
C THR A 335 15.61 -4.05 10.33
N LEU A 336 15.23 -4.85 9.35
CA LEU A 336 15.00 -6.28 9.41
C LEU A 336 16.23 -7.19 9.33
N GLU A 337 17.40 -6.67 8.98
CA GLU A 337 18.63 -7.51 8.93
C GLU A 337 19.00 -8.15 10.27
N ARG A 338 18.39 -7.66 11.35
CA ARG A 338 18.56 -8.20 12.71
C ARG A 338 17.21 -8.21 13.42
N LEU A 339 16.24 -8.89 12.82
CA LEU A 339 14.86 -9.08 13.31
C LEU A 339 14.79 -9.43 14.82
N PHE A 340 15.87 -9.96 15.36
CA PHE A 340 15.91 -10.63 16.65
C PHE A 340 16.65 -9.83 17.72
N HIS A 341 17.20 -8.65 17.40
CA HIS A 341 17.86 -7.83 18.39
C HIS A 341 16.86 -6.84 19.01
N ARG A 342 16.66 -6.93 20.33
CA ARG A 342 15.91 -5.94 21.14
C ARG A 342 16.30 -4.50 20.82
N ARG A 343 17.57 -4.27 20.47
CA ARG A 343 18.10 -2.96 20.06
C ARG A 343 17.37 -2.35 18.84
N ASN A 344 16.91 -3.17 17.89
CA ASN A 344 16.23 -2.65 16.68
C ASN A 344 14.81 -2.18 16.99
N LEU A 345 14.09 -2.87 17.88
CA LEU A 345 12.79 -2.42 18.34
C LEU A 345 12.94 -1.10 19.14
N THR A 346 13.96 -1.00 19.98
CA THR A 346 14.27 0.22 20.74
C THR A 346 14.56 1.40 19.79
N LEU A 347 15.39 1.21 18.76
CA LEU A 347 15.67 2.25 17.76
C LEU A 347 14.40 2.68 17.00
N PHE A 348 13.54 1.74 16.67
CA PHE A 348 12.26 2.06 16.03
C PHE A 348 11.31 2.78 16.99
N MET A 349 11.30 2.43 18.29
CA MET A 349 10.56 3.18 19.31
C MET A 349 11.08 4.62 19.44
N VAL A 350 12.39 4.83 19.40
CA VAL A 350 13.00 6.16 19.44
C VAL A 350 12.62 6.97 18.21
N LEU A 351 12.69 6.39 17.01
CA LEU A 351 12.25 7.03 15.77
C LEU A 351 10.77 7.44 15.86
N THR A 352 9.93 6.53 16.33
CA THR A 352 8.48 6.77 16.48
C THR A 352 8.22 7.87 17.50
N GLY A 353 8.87 7.79 18.67
CA GLY A 353 8.76 8.82 19.71
C GLY A 353 9.19 10.20 19.21
N GLY A 354 10.27 10.26 18.43
CA GLY A 354 10.73 11.49 17.77
C GLY A 354 9.69 12.04 16.78
N CYS A 355 9.15 11.19 15.89
CA CYS A 355 8.11 11.62 14.94
C CYS A 355 6.85 12.09 15.65
N ILE A 356 6.33 11.33 16.61
CA ILE A 356 5.12 11.69 17.37
C ILE A 356 5.36 12.97 18.21
N GLY A 357 6.55 13.08 18.81
CA GLY A 357 6.92 14.29 19.56
C GLY A 357 6.92 15.55 18.70
N LEU A 358 7.52 15.50 17.49
CA LEU A 358 7.49 16.61 16.53
C LEU A 358 6.06 16.95 16.10
N LEU A 359 5.23 15.94 15.80
CA LEU A 359 3.82 16.13 15.43
C LEU A 359 3.00 16.74 16.58
N ALA A 360 3.26 16.33 17.82
CA ALA A 360 2.64 16.92 19.00
C ALA A 360 3.03 18.39 19.21
N LEU A 361 4.31 18.75 18.95
CA LEU A 361 4.77 20.14 18.96
C LEU A 361 4.07 20.97 17.89
N MET A 362 3.90 20.42 16.68
CA MET A 362 3.15 21.04 15.58
C MET A 362 1.63 21.10 15.82
N SER A 363 1.14 20.45 16.89
CA SER A 363 -0.29 20.31 17.19
C SER A 363 -1.08 19.52 16.12
N ASP A 364 -0.40 18.62 15.39
CA ASP A 364 -1.01 17.73 14.39
C ASP A 364 -1.27 16.33 15.00
N PHE A 365 -2.31 16.25 15.83
CA PHE A 365 -2.65 15.02 16.56
C PHE A 365 -3.31 13.95 15.69
N GLY A 366 -3.98 14.36 14.60
CA GLY A 366 -4.53 13.43 13.62
C GLY A 366 -3.42 12.61 12.96
N THR A 367 -2.40 13.27 12.46
CA THR A 367 -1.23 12.60 11.88
C THR A 367 -0.44 11.83 12.94
N ALA A 368 -0.31 12.34 14.17
CA ALA A 368 0.35 11.62 15.26
C ALA A 368 -0.36 10.29 15.59
N ALA A 369 -1.69 10.27 15.61
CA ALA A 369 -2.47 9.05 15.82
C ALA A 369 -2.24 8.03 14.67
N ILE A 370 -2.13 8.51 13.42
CA ILE A 370 -1.82 7.66 12.26
C ILE A 370 -0.42 7.01 12.41
N PHE A 371 0.60 7.80 12.77
CA PHE A 371 1.95 7.27 13.04
C PHE A 371 1.93 6.24 14.19
N PHE A 372 1.17 6.51 15.23
CA PHE A 372 1.06 5.60 16.38
C PHE A 372 0.41 4.27 15.99
N VAL A 373 -0.72 4.28 15.28
CA VAL A 373 -1.37 3.03 14.81
C VAL A 373 -0.46 2.27 13.87
N THR A 374 0.22 2.97 12.95
CA THR A 374 1.21 2.35 12.05
C THR A 374 2.35 1.70 12.84
N PHE A 375 2.84 2.38 13.89
CA PHE A 375 3.83 1.83 14.80
C PHE A 375 3.35 0.55 15.48
N LEU A 376 2.12 0.52 16.00
CA LEU A 376 1.55 -0.67 16.65
C LEU A 376 1.51 -1.87 15.70
N VAL A 377 1.11 -1.65 14.44
CA VAL A 377 1.08 -2.71 13.42
C VAL A 377 2.48 -3.24 13.14
N ILE A 378 3.46 -2.36 12.89
CA ILE A 378 4.84 -2.77 12.65
C ILE A 378 5.42 -3.48 13.89
N ALA A 379 5.22 -2.95 15.08
CA ALA A 379 5.71 -3.53 16.33
C ALA A 379 5.09 -4.90 16.60
N TYR A 380 3.79 -5.07 16.34
CA TYR A 380 3.10 -6.36 16.49
C TYR A 380 3.63 -7.40 15.51
N LEU A 381 3.69 -7.06 14.22
CA LEU A 381 4.18 -7.98 13.19
C LEU A 381 5.64 -8.40 13.41
N ARG A 382 6.40 -7.59 14.13
CA ARG A 382 7.79 -7.87 14.50
C ARG A 382 7.96 -8.68 15.77
N SER A 383 7.19 -8.35 16.82
CA SER A 383 7.36 -8.97 18.13
C SER A 383 6.52 -10.23 18.31
N GLY A 384 5.34 -10.29 17.68
CA GLY A 384 4.34 -11.32 17.92
C GLY A 384 3.80 -11.34 19.36
N ASP A 385 4.10 -10.31 20.16
CA ASP A 385 3.83 -10.28 21.60
C ASP A 385 2.82 -9.21 21.96
N PHE A 386 1.65 -9.64 22.41
CA PHE A 386 0.56 -8.76 22.87
C PHE A 386 0.90 -8.04 24.18
N ALA A 387 1.77 -8.61 25.04
CA ALA A 387 2.13 -7.96 26.31
C ALA A 387 2.97 -6.71 26.04
N THR A 388 3.93 -6.79 25.12
CA THR A 388 4.70 -5.63 24.65
C THR A 388 3.77 -4.56 24.07
N LEU A 389 2.78 -4.96 23.27
CA LEU A 389 1.79 -4.04 22.70
C LEU A 389 0.96 -3.35 23.80
N GLY A 390 0.51 -4.10 24.81
CA GLY A 390 -0.22 -3.57 25.96
C GLY A 390 0.60 -2.53 26.74
N LEU A 391 1.87 -2.81 26.97
CA LEU A 391 2.78 -1.86 27.63
C LEU A 391 2.96 -0.57 26.84
N ILE A 392 3.13 -0.68 25.52
CA ILE A 392 3.25 0.46 24.61
C ILE A 392 1.96 1.30 24.63
N CYS A 393 0.79 0.66 24.53
CA CYS A 393 -0.50 1.35 24.58
C CYS A 393 -0.73 2.04 25.94
N GLY A 394 -0.35 1.40 27.03
CA GLY A 394 -0.42 1.99 28.37
C GLY A 394 0.48 3.23 28.50
N GLY A 395 1.73 3.14 28.04
CA GLY A 395 2.65 4.28 27.99
C GLY A 395 2.16 5.43 27.11
N ALA A 396 1.58 5.10 25.96
CA ALA A 396 0.99 6.09 25.05
C ALA A 396 -0.24 6.78 25.66
N ALA A 397 -1.12 6.03 26.33
CA ALA A 397 -2.28 6.58 27.04
C ALA A 397 -1.86 7.53 28.16
N PHE A 398 -0.83 7.17 28.92
CA PHE A 398 -0.25 8.04 29.93
C PHE A 398 0.33 9.32 29.32
N GLY A 399 1.13 9.20 28.24
CA GLY A 399 1.67 10.35 27.51
C GLY A 399 0.58 11.25 26.92
N ALA A 400 -0.49 10.66 26.36
CA ALA A 400 -1.65 11.40 25.86
C ALA A 400 -2.34 12.18 26.99
N GLY A 401 -2.51 11.59 28.18
CA GLY A 401 -3.05 12.27 29.36
C GLY A 401 -2.24 13.50 29.74
N ILE A 402 -0.91 13.40 29.67
CA ILE A 402 -0.01 14.56 29.91
C ILE A 402 -0.25 15.65 28.86
N VAL A 403 -0.27 15.28 27.56
CA VAL A 403 -0.48 16.24 26.45
C VAL A 403 -1.83 16.94 26.58
N LEU A 404 -2.90 16.23 26.92
CA LEU A 404 -4.24 16.80 27.12
C LEU A 404 -4.25 17.87 28.20
N LYS A 405 -3.45 17.70 29.27
CA LYS A 405 -3.31 18.70 30.35
C LYS A 405 -2.65 20.00 29.87
N PHE A 406 -1.73 19.95 28.89
CA PHE A 406 -1.00 21.10 28.38
C PHE A 406 -1.61 21.72 27.12
N LYS A 407 -2.55 21.05 26.46
CA LYS A 407 -3.14 21.50 25.19
C LYS A 407 -4.69 21.53 25.28
N PRO A 408 -5.27 22.53 25.96
CA PRO A 408 -6.73 22.55 26.22
C PRO A 408 -7.59 22.63 24.96
N TYR A 409 -7.05 23.09 23.82
CA TYR A 409 -7.79 23.13 22.56
C TYR A 409 -8.17 21.73 22.04
N ILE A 410 -7.45 20.66 22.43
CA ILE A 410 -7.80 19.30 22.10
C ILE A 410 -9.08 18.89 22.84
N LEU A 411 -9.18 19.30 24.11
CA LEU A 411 -10.38 19.06 24.91
C LEU A 411 -11.62 19.71 24.30
N SER A 412 -11.49 20.87 23.64
CA SER A 412 -12.62 21.51 22.96
C SER A 412 -13.13 20.70 21.76
N ARG A 413 -12.25 19.98 21.05
CA ARG A 413 -12.65 19.05 19.98
C ARG A 413 -13.39 17.82 20.52
N PHE A 414 -12.95 17.29 21.68
CA PHE A 414 -13.67 16.23 22.39
C PHE A 414 -15.00 16.71 22.97
N ALA A 415 -15.08 17.95 23.42
CA ALA A 415 -16.32 18.54 23.94
C ALA A 415 -17.41 18.71 22.87
N SER A 416 -17.03 18.90 21.60
CA SER A 416 -17.97 18.98 20.48
C SER A 416 -18.39 17.61 19.93
N TRP A 417 -17.66 16.54 20.28
CA TRP A 417 -17.92 15.19 19.78
C TRP A 417 -19.24 14.62 20.30
N GLY A 418 -20.05 14.06 19.42
CA GLY A 418 -21.40 13.56 19.70
C GLY A 418 -22.44 14.68 19.91
N HIS A 419 -22.03 15.95 19.77
CA HIS A 419 -22.88 17.13 20.00
C HIS A 419 -22.91 18.09 18.81
N ALA A 420 -22.62 17.59 17.58
CA ALA A 420 -22.56 18.42 16.39
C ALA A 420 -23.84 19.22 16.14
N TRP A 421 -25.01 18.63 16.41
CA TRP A 421 -26.31 19.29 16.24
C TRP A 421 -26.62 20.37 17.27
N GLN A 422 -25.92 20.40 18.41
CA GLN A 422 -26.05 21.45 19.43
C GLN A 422 -25.18 22.66 19.10
N ASN A 423 -24.12 22.47 18.28
CA ASN A 423 -23.12 23.46 17.91
C ASN A 423 -23.14 23.75 16.40
N THR A 424 -24.29 24.16 15.86
CA THR A 424 -24.50 24.31 14.40
C THR A 424 -24.02 25.65 13.83
N THR A 425 -23.51 26.57 14.63
CA THR A 425 -23.18 27.94 14.22
C THR A 425 -21.69 28.16 14.00
N SER A 426 -20.80 27.40 14.65
CA SER A 426 -19.36 27.58 14.58
C SER A 426 -18.57 26.33 14.92
N GLY A 427 -17.29 26.30 14.54
CA GLY A 427 -16.33 25.25 14.90
C GLY A 427 -16.60 23.88 14.24
N ALA A 428 -16.16 22.82 14.91
CA ALA A 428 -16.27 21.46 14.41
C ALA A 428 -17.74 20.99 14.29
N GLY A 429 -18.60 21.35 15.21
CA GLY A 429 -20.04 21.02 15.18
C GLY A 429 -20.75 21.60 13.96
N TYR A 430 -20.40 22.84 13.55
CA TYR A 430 -20.89 23.43 12.29
C TYR A 430 -20.48 22.59 11.08
N GLN A 431 -19.21 22.25 10.96
CA GLN A 431 -18.71 21.46 9.84
C GLN A 431 -19.37 20.08 9.76
N GLN A 432 -19.45 19.37 10.88
CA GLN A 432 -20.04 18.03 10.96
C GLN A 432 -21.55 18.03 10.67
N SER A 433 -22.32 18.95 11.27
CA SER A 433 -23.76 19.06 11.05
C SER A 433 -24.10 19.38 9.59
N ARG A 434 -23.32 20.29 8.94
CA ARG A 434 -23.46 20.58 7.52
C ARG A 434 -23.10 19.39 6.64
N THR A 435 -22.04 18.67 7.00
CA THR A 435 -21.63 17.44 6.27
C THR A 435 -22.70 16.35 6.33
N MET A 436 -23.29 16.10 7.49
CA MET A 436 -24.38 15.13 7.63
C MET A 436 -25.63 15.56 6.88
N SER A 437 -25.97 16.87 6.89
CA SER A 437 -27.09 17.41 6.11
C SER A 437 -26.87 17.25 4.60
N ALA A 438 -25.65 17.54 4.11
CA ALA A 438 -25.29 17.37 2.72
C ALA A 438 -25.31 15.90 2.30
N ALA A 439 -24.76 15.02 3.11
CA ALA A 439 -24.80 13.57 2.86
C ALA A 439 -26.23 13.03 2.80
N ALA A 440 -27.12 13.50 3.67
CA ALA A 440 -28.53 13.13 3.64
C ALA A 440 -29.24 13.64 2.37
N SER A 441 -28.90 14.84 1.89
CA SER A 441 -29.48 15.40 0.64
C SER A 441 -29.08 14.60 -0.60
N GLY A 442 -27.90 13.99 -0.62
CA GLY A 442 -27.44 13.17 -1.73
C GLY A 442 -28.15 11.82 -1.86
N GLY A 443 -28.68 11.27 -0.78
CA GLY A 443 -29.34 9.97 -0.77
C GLY A 443 -28.43 8.84 -1.28
N LEU A 444 -29.01 7.86 -2.00
CA LEU A 444 -28.26 6.70 -2.47
C LEU A 444 -27.38 6.98 -3.70
N VAL A 445 -27.85 7.84 -4.63
CA VAL A 445 -27.25 8.01 -5.97
C VAL A 445 -26.70 9.41 -6.24
N GLY A 446 -26.79 10.32 -5.26
CA GLY A 446 -26.27 11.68 -5.34
C GLY A 446 -27.17 12.67 -6.07
N VAL A 447 -26.86 13.96 -5.91
CA VAL A 447 -27.49 15.06 -6.66
C VAL A 447 -26.83 15.28 -8.03
N GLY A 448 -25.75 14.59 -8.31
CA GLY A 448 -24.88 14.75 -9.48
C GLY A 448 -23.64 15.58 -9.16
N ALA A 449 -22.48 15.12 -9.67
CA ALA A 449 -21.20 15.80 -9.44
C ALA A 449 -21.28 17.25 -9.92
N GLY A 450 -20.78 18.17 -9.09
CA GLY A 450 -20.82 19.61 -9.34
C GLY A 450 -22.10 20.33 -8.92
N ASN A 451 -23.13 19.60 -8.49
CA ASN A 451 -24.40 20.18 -8.04
C ASN A 451 -24.55 20.25 -6.52
N GLY A 452 -23.54 19.79 -5.79
CA GLY A 452 -23.50 19.85 -4.33
C GLY A 452 -23.28 21.27 -3.79
N TRP A 453 -23.54 21.48 -2.52
CA TRP A 453 -23.34 22.76 -1.84
C TRP A 453 -22.28 22.69 -0.71
N LEU A 454 -21.86 21.47 -0.29
CA LEU A 454 -20.91 21.28 0.80
C LEU A 454 -19.54 21.93 0.53
N HIS A 455 -19.19 22.13 -0.74
CA HIS A 455 -17.97 22.85 -1.15
C HIS A 455 -17.90 24.29 -0.60
N ARG A 456 -19.03 24.88 -0.17
CA ARG A 456 -19.08 26.21 0.47
C ARG A 456 -18.69 26.20 1.94
N VAL A 457 -18.60 25.01 2.53
CA VAL A 457 -18.14 24.82 3.91
C VAL A 457 -16.63 24.65 3.92
N GLY A 458 -15.93 25.33 4.83
CA GLY A 458 -14.48 25.25 4.93
C GLY A 458 -14.01 23.79 5.11
N ALA A 459 -13.01 23.37 4.35
CA ALA A 459 -12.46 22.01 4.30
C ALA A 459 -13.46 20.93 3.79
N GLY A 460 -14.51 21.33 3.05
CA GLY A 460 -15.48 20.41 2.46
C GLY A 460 -14.85 19.37 1.53
N ASP A 461 -13.86 19.80 0.74
CA ASP A 461 -13.15 18.98 -0.24
C ASP A 461 -11.90 18.25 0.31
N THR A 462 -11.52 18.51 1.54
CA THR A 462 -10.36 17.90 2.21
C THR A 462 -10.80 16.99 3.35
N ASP A 463 -11.09 17.55 4.50
CA ASP A 463 -11.37 16.84 5.74
C ASP A 463 -12.80 16.28 5.80
N LEU A 464 -13.71 16.87 5.05
CA LEU A 464 -15.13 16.50 4.99
C LEU A 464 -15.52 15.86 3.64
N VAL A 465 -14.52 15.45 2.85
CA VAL A 465 -14.72 14.94 1.48
C VAL A 465 -15.66 13.76 1.39
N PHE A 466 -15.75 12.92 2.42
CA PHE A 466 -16.71 11.82 2.48
C PHE A 466 -18.17 12.34 2.38
N GLY A 467 -18.48 13.44 3.08
CA GLY A 467 -19.81 14.09 2.97
C GLY A 467 -20.07 14.64 1.57
N MET A 468 -19.05 15.22 0.92
CA MET A 468 -19.14 15.72 -0.44
C MET A 468 -19.35 14.58 -1.46
N LEU A 469 -18.68 13.42 -1.25
CA LEU A 469 -18.97 12.22 -2.04
C LEU A 469 -20.42 11.74 -1.85
N CYS A 470 -20.89 11.70 -0.59
CA CYS A 470 -22.27 11.30 -0.33
C CYS A 470 -23.27 12.25 -0.97
N GLU A 471 -23.02 13.55 -0.94
CA GLU A 471 -23.89 14.56 -1.55
C GLU A 471 -23.92 14.46 -3.08
N GLU A 472 -22.75 14.55 -3.71
CA GLU A 472 -22.66 14.65 -5.17
C GLU A 472 -22.80 13.31 -5.89
N TRP A 473 -22.19 12.26 -5.34
CA TRP A 473 -22.11 10.94 -5.94
C TRP A 473 -23.05 9.90 -5.31
N GLY A 474 -23.61 10.22 -4.15
CA GLY A 474 -24.46 9.34 -3.37
C GLY A 474 -23.72 8.35 -2.48
N LEU A 475 -24.46 7.83 -1.51
CA LEU A 475 -23.95 6.91 -0.51
C LEU A 475 -23.33 5.64 -1.12
N LEU A 476 -23.86 5.14 -2.24
CA LEU A 476 -23.35 3.92 -2.89
C LEU A 476 -21.91 4.11 -3.35
N ILE A 477 -21.57 5.19 -4.04
CA ILE A 477 -20.20 5.45 -4.51
C ILE A 477 -19.28 5.79 -3.33
N ALA A 478 -19.77 6.53 -2.34
CA ALA A 478 -19.01 6.82 -1.13
C ALA A 478 -18.63 5.53 -0.37
N ILE A 479 -19.55 4.57 -0.22
CA ILE A 479 -19.26 3.25 0.37
C ILE A 479 -18.28 2.46 -0.50
N LEU A 480 -18.45 2.47 -1.83
CA LEU A 480 -17.51 1.78 -2.74
C LEU A 480 -16.09 2.35 -2.64
N ALA A 481 -15.93 3.66 -2.44
CA ALA A 481 -14.63 4.28 -2.19
C ALA A 481 -14.00 3.77 -0.89
N VAL A 482 -14.76 3.67 0.21
CA VAL A 482 -14.29 3.09 1.47
C VAL A 482 -13.95 1.61 1.29
N LEU A 483 -14.81 0.82 0.66
CA LEU A 483 -14.58 -0.61 0.40
C LEU A 483 -13.36 -0.85 -0.48
N SER A 484 -13.00 0.08 -1.35
CA SER A 484 -11.77 0.03 -2.15
C SER A 484 -10.53 0.05 -1.25
N ILE A 485 -10.47 0.94 -0.26
CA ILE A 485 -9.37 0.98 0.72
C ILE A 485 -9.35 -0.28 1.60
N VAL A 486 -10.53 -0.72 2.07
CA VAL A 486 -10.65 -1.97 2.85
C VAL A 486 -10.17 -3.18 2.04
N THR A 487 -10.46 -3.22 0.74
CA THR A 487 -9.98 -4.30 -0.15
C THR A 487 -8.46 -4.35 -0.21
N LEU A 488 -7.79 -3.20 -0.32
CA LEU A 488 -6.32 -3.13 -0.28
C LEU A 488 -5.77 -3.66 1.06
N ALA A 489 -6.46 -3.38 2.17
CA ALA A 489 -6.05 -3.89 3.48
C ALA A 489 -6.27 -5.40 3.63
N VAL A 490 -7.39 -5.92 3.16
CA VAL A 490 -7.64 -7.37 3.14
C VAL A 490 -6.63 -8.09 2.24
N PHE A 491 -6.27 -7.48 1.10
CA PHE A 491 -5.19 -7.99 0.25
C PHE A 491 -3.86 -8.06 1.02
N ALA A 492 -3.43 -6.96 1.68
CA ALA A 492 -2.20 -6.93 2.46
C ALA A 492 -2.19 -8.01 3.58
N ALA A 493 -3.30 -8.14 4.31
CA ALA A 493 -3.43 -9.13 5.37
C ALA A 493 -3.36 -10.58 4.84
N ARG A 494 -3.92 -10.85 3.65
CA ARG A 494 -3.81 -12.17 3.00
C ARG A 494 -2.40 -12.44 2.51
N SER A 495 -1.74 -11.43 1.94
CA SER A 495 -0.35 -11.51 1.47
C SER A 495 0.64 -11.81 2.60
N CYS A 496 0.30 -11.57 3.86
CA CYS A 496 1.12 -11.95 5.02
C CYS A 496 1.39 -13.46 5.07
N ARG A 497 0.46 -14.29 4.61
CA ARG A 497 0.60 -15.76 4.68
C ARG A 497 1.47 -16.31 3.55
N SER A 498 1.53 -15.62 2.43
CA SER A 498 2.30 -16.03 1.23
C SER A 498 3.48 -15.11 0.93
N GLY A 499 3.80 -14.18 1.84
CA GLY A 499 4.85 -13.18 1.65
C GLY A 499 6.23 -13.79 1.48
N ARG A 500 6.99 -13.33 0.48
CA ARG A 500 8.36 -13.80 0.21
C ARG A 500 9.36 -13.32 1.24
N SER A 501 9.22 -12.08 1.72
CA SER A 501 10.09 -11.46 2.72
C SER A 501 9.26 -10.73 3.78
N SER A 502 9.71 -10.81 5.01
CA SER A 502 9.13 -10.09 6.15
C SER A 502 9.08 -8.58 5.92
N TYR A 503 10.07 -8.03 5.20
CA TYR A 503 10.08 -6.60 4.86
C TYR A 503 8.83 -6.18 4.08
N TYR A 504 8.56 -6.84 2.95
CA TYR A 504 7.42 -6.49 2.10
C TYR A 504 6.10 -6.69 2.83
N THR A 505 5.99 -7.78 3.58
CA THR A 505 4.80 -8.10 4.39
C THR A 505 4.52 -7.01 5.42
N ILE A 506 5.54 -6.62 6.20
CA ILE A 506 5.40 -5.59 7.24
C ILE A 506 5.11 -4.22 6.60
N ALA A 507 5.84 -3.84 5.54
CA ALA A 507 5.65 -2.57 4.87
C ALA A 507 4.26 -2.44 4.22
N GLY A 508 3.80 -3.50 3.57
CA GLY A 508 2.48 -3.54 2.96
C GLY A 508 1.35 -3.48 3.98
N CYS A 509 1.45 -4.24 5.08
CA CYS A 509 0.46 -4.17 6.15
C CYS A 509 0.47 -2.83 6.88
N ALA A 510 1.65 -2.23 7.09
CA ALA A 510 1.77 -0.90 7.66
C ALA A 510 1.12 0.16 6.76
N ALA A 511 1.40 0.13 5.46
CA ALA A 511 0.78 1.05 4.49
C ALA A 511 -0.73 0.88 4.42
N ALA A 512 -1.22 -0.36 4.39
CA ALA A 512 -2.64 -0.67 4.36
C ALA A 512 -3.35 -0.20 5.64
N SER A 513 -2.80 -0.50 6.81
CA SER A 513 -3.37 -0.09 8.10
C SER A 513 -3.42 1.42 8.25
N LEU A 514 -2.37 2.12 7.77
CA LEU A 514 -2.33 3.57 7.72
C LEU A 514 -3.48 4.12 6.88
N MET A 515 -3.65 3.61 5.65
CA MET A 515 -4.73 4.07 4.76
C MET A 515 -6.13 3.80 5.34
N VAL A 516 -6.35 2.62 5.94
CA VAL A 516 -7.64 2.29 6.58
C VAL A 516 -7.90 3.21 7.77
N PHE A 517 -6.93 3.38 8.66
CA PHE A 517 -7.09 4.23 9.83
C PHE A 517 -7.32 5.69 9.45
N GLN A 518 -6.60 6.19 8.44
CA GLN A 518 -6.79 7.51 7.88
C GLN A 518 -8.20 7.68 7.29
N THR A 519 -8.71 6.67 6.56
CA THR A 519 -10.08 6.65 6.06
C THR A 519 -11.10 6.65 7.19
N CYS A 520 -10.90 5.83 8.23
CA CYS A 520 -11.77 5.82 9.41
C CYS A 520 -11.84 7.19 10.10
N LEU A 521 -10.68 7.84 10.28
CA LEU A 521 -10.64 9.19 10.88
C LEU A 521 -11.39 10.23 10.02
N ASN A 522 -11.30 10.15 8.69
CA ASN A 522 -12.02 11.05 7.79
C ASN A 522 -13.53 10.78 7.83
N VAL A 523 -13.95 9.53 7.59
CA VAL A 523 -15.37 9.15 7.50
C VAL A 523 -16.09 9.36 8.84
N PHE A 524 -15.54 8.81 9.92
CA PHE A 524 -16.16 8.90 11.24
C PHE A 524 -16.03 10.29 11.87
N GLY A 525 -14.95 11.02 11.54
CA GLY A 525 -14.80 12.43 11.94
C GLY A 525 -15.82 13.33 11.23
N ALA A 526 -16.07 13.11 9.95
CA ALA A 526 -17.07 13.85 9.17
C ALA A 526 -18.52 13.58 9.61
N THR A 527 -18.80 12.39 10.15
CA THR A 527 -20.14 11.93 10.58
C THR A 527 -20.38 12.03 12.10
N ASP A 528 -19.52 12.71 12.85
CA ASP A 528 -19.60 12.90 14.33
C ASP A 528 -19.52 11.59 15.15
N LEU A 529 -19.08 10.48 14.53
CA LEU A 529 -18.81 9.23 15.25
C LEU A 529 -17.45 9.24 15.95
N LEU A 530 -16.50 10.06 15.46
CA LEU A 530 -15.22 10.37 16.08
C LEU A 530 -15.02 11.89 16.11
N PRO A 531 -14.13 12.41 16.97
CA PRO A 531 -13.74 13.81 16.93
C PRO A 531 -13.17 14.18 15.55
N LEU A 532 -13.51 15.35 15.02
CA LEU A 532 -12.97 15.84 13.75
C LEU A 532 -11.48 16.13 13.89
N THR A 533 -10.65 15.36 13.20
CA THR A 533 -9.18 15.42 13.30
C THR A 533 -8.50 16.21 12.18
N GLY A 534 -9.21 16.52 11.09
CA GLY A 534 -8.62 17.22 9.93
C GLY A 534 -7.69 16.33 9.10
N VAL A 535 -8.03 15.05 8.96
CA VAL A 535 -7.27 14.06 8.21
C VAL A 535 -7.93 13.82 6.86
N THR A 536 -7.13 13.75 5.79
CA THR A 536 -7.61 13.55 4.42
C THR A 536 -8.02 12.09 4.15
N PHE A 537 -8.95 11.87 3.22
CA PHE A 537 -9.29 10.55 2.69
C PHE A 537 -8.28 10.17 1.58
N PRO A 538 -7.56 9.03 1.71
CA PRO A 538 -6.53 8.65 0.75
C PRO A 538 -7.06 8.58 -0.69
N PHE A 539 -6.32 9.12 -1.64
CA PHE A 539 -6.65 9.26 -3.07
C PHE A 539 -7.87 10.14 -3.41
N VAL A 540 -8.69 10.54 -2.45
CA VAL A 540 -9.98 11.22 -2.74
C VAL A 540 -9.95 12.70 -2.40
N SER A 541 -9.41 13.08 -1.25
CA SER A 541 -9.34 14.48 -0.82
C SER A 541 -8.59 15.37 -1.80
N ASN A 542 -9.04 16.61 -1.94
CA ASN A 542 -8.30 17.66 -2.66
C ASN A 542 -7.06 18.06 -1.84
N GLY A 543 -5.92 17.47 -2.18
CA GLY A 543 -4.65 17.73 -1.49
C GLY A 543 -3.50 17.11 -2.24
N GLY A 544 -2.64 17.96 -2.84
CA GLY A 544 -1.54 17.49 -3.68
C GLY A 544 -0.58 16.55 -2.97
N SER A 545 -0.12 16.90 -1.77
CA SER A 545 0.77 16.05 -0.97
C SER A 545 0.10 14.76 -0.48
N ALA A 546 -1.19 14.81 -0.12
CA ALA A 546 -1.95 13.63 0.28
C ALA A 546 -2.13 12.64 -0.89
N MET A 547 -2.37 13.14 -2.11
CA MET A 547 -2.42 12.33 -3.33
C MET A 547 -1.08 11.64 -3.60
N MET A 548 0.02 12.38 -3.54
CA MET A 548 1.37 11.82 -3.68
C MET A 548 1.66 10.76 -2.60
N GLY A 549 1.30 11.04 -1.35
CA GLY A 549 1.44 10.11 -0.23
C GLY A 549 0.68 8.80 -0.46
N ALA A 550 -0.57 8.88 -0.90
CA ALA A 550 -1.42 7.72 -1.16
C ALA A 550 -0.86 6.83 -2.28
N TRP A 551 -0.41 7.41 -3.40
CA TRP A 551 0.27 6.66 -4.47
C TRP A 551 1.59 6.05 -4.00
N GLY A 552 2.38 6.76 -3.18
CA GLY A 552 3.62 6.22 -2.59
C GLY A 552 3.36 5.04 -1.66
N LEU A 553 2.31 5.08 -0.84
CA LEU A 553 1.90 3.96 0.03
C LEU A 553 1.46 2.74 -0.79
N LEU A 554 0.83 2.95 -1.94
CA LEU A 554 0.43 1.87 -2.84
C LEU A 554 1.62 1.05 -3.36
N ALA A 555 2.81 1.65 -3.47
CA ALA A 555 4.01 0.94 -3.92
C ALA A 555 4.43 -0.18 -2.95
N PHE A 556 4.27 0.03 -1.64
CA PHE A 556 4.50 -1.03 -0.65
C PHE A 556 3.51 -2.19 -0.80
N LEU A 557 2.24 -1.88 -1.05
CA LEU A 557 1.21 -2.89 -1.31
C LEU A 557 1.52 -3.68 -2.58
N LYS A 558 1.91 -3.00 -3.65
CA LYS A 558 2.29 -3.65 -4.91
C LYS A 558 3.52 -4.55 -4.75
N ALA A 559 4.45 -4.19 -3.87
CA ALA A 559 5.62 -5.00 -3.56
C ALA A 559 5.28 -6.29 -2.79
N THR A 560 4.16 -6.34 -2.06
CA THR A 560 3.71 -7.55 -1.35
C THR A 560 3.05 -8.59 -2.25
N ASP A 561 2.71 -8.25 -3.49
CA ASP A 561 2.04 -9.15 -4.41
C ASP A 561 2.97 -10.31 -4.78
N THR A 562 2.59 -11.53 -4.46
CA THR A 562 3.38 -12.74 -4.74
C THR A 562 3.06 -13.38 -6.08
N ARG A 563 2.01 -12.90 -6.76
CA ARG A 563 1.61 -13.42 -8.08
C ARG A 563 2.70 -13.16 -9.12
N GLU A 564 2.85 -14.09 -10.05
CA GLU A 564 3.87 -14.00 -11.09
C GLU A 564 3.69 -12.72 -11.94
N ASN A 565 4.77 -11.99 -12.12
CA ASN A 565 4.81 -10.73 -12.89
C ASN A 565 3.90 -9.58 -12.39
N ALA A 566 3.26 -9.72 -11.21
CA ALA A 566 2.41 -8.67 -10.65
C ALA A 566 3.16 -7.75 -9.67
N SER A 567 4.21 -8.24 -9.00
CA SER A 567 4.96 -7.53 -7.98
C SER A 567 6.08 -6.65 -8.53
N PHE A 568 6.43 -5.60 -7.79
CA PHE A 568 7.67 -4.87 -7.97
C PHE A 568 8.89 -5.58 -7.36
N ALA A 569 8.69 -6.50 -6.41
CA ALA A 569 9.76 -7.16 -5.65
C ALA A 569 10.62 -8.13 -6.46
N THR A 570 10.22 -8.54 -7.67
CA THR A 570 11.00 -9.41 -8.54
C THR A 570 11.73 -8.63 -9.62
N SER A 571 13.07 -8.67 -9.64
CA SER A 571 13.86 -8.04 -10.69
C SER A 571 13.78 -8.83 -12.00
N MET A 572 13.96 -8.17 -13.16
CA MET A 572 14.05 -8.86 -14.45
C MET A 572 15.23 -9.85 -14.50
N HIS A 573 16.29 -9.60 -13.75
CA HIS A 573 17.45 -10.48 -13.67
C HIS A 573 17.11 -11.78 -12.89
N GLN A 574 16.37 -11.65 -11.78
CA GLN A 574 15.85 -12.81 -11.03
C GLN A 574 14.87 -13.64 -11.87
N ARG A 575 14.05 -13.01 -12.70
CA ARG A 575 13.18 -13.70 -13.66
C ARG A 575 13.96 -14.52 -14.68
N ARG A 576 15.11 -14.01 -15.13
CA ARG A 576 15.99 -14.70 -16.08
C ARG A 576 16.73 -15.85 -15.43
N THR A 577 17.29 -15.67 -14.23
CA THR A 577 17.98 -16.73 -13.46
C THR A 577 17.01 -17.84 -13.05
N LEU A 578 15.84 -17.53 -12.52
CA LEU A 578 14.81 -18.53 -12.18
C LEU A 578 14.35 -19.33 -13.41
N ARG A 579 14.23 -18.66 -14.58
CA ARG A 579 13.86 -19.33 -15.83
C ARG A 579 14.99 -20.20 -16.38
N THR A 580 16.25 -19.76 -16.25
CA THR A 580 17.45 -20.53 -16.66
C THR A 580 17.70 -21.70 -15.70
N GLU A 581 17.49 -21.52 -14.40
CA GLU A 581 17.56 -22.61 -13.41
C GLU A 581 16.45 -23.63 -13.60
N ALA A 582 15.22 -23.19 -13.89
CA ALA A 582 14.11 -24.09 -14.21
C ALA A 582 14.37 -24.87 -15.52
N GLN A 583 14.99 -24.23 -16.53
CA GLN A 583 15.39 -24.91 -17.76
C GLN A 583 16.55 -25.89 -17.55
N ARG A 584 17.57 -25.53 -16.78
CA ARG A 584 18.67 -26.47 -16.44
C ARG A 584 18.23 -27.65 -15.59
N ARG A 585 17.17 -27.50 -14.79
CA ARG A 585 16.59 -28.59 -13.99
C ARG A 585 15.62 -29.46 -14.78
N ALA A 586 15.10 -28.97 -15.89
CA ALA A 586 14.28 -29.73 -16.85
C ALA A 586 15.11 -30.56 -17.83
N GLU A 587 16.44 -30.31 -17.92
CA GLU A 587 17.35 -31.20 -18.62
C GLU A 587 17.46 -32.51 -17.82
N PRO A 588 17.17 -33.66 -18.42
CA PRO A 588 17.31 -34.94 -17.72
C PRO A 588 18.77 -35.07 -17.26
N VAL A 589 18.96 -35.19 -15.96
CA VAL A 589 20.24 -35.62 -15.39
C VAL A 589 20.56 -36.94 -16.05
N GLY A 590 21.58 -36.98 -16.90
CA GLY A 590 22.02 -38.23 -17.52
C GLY A 590 22.20 -39.27 -16.42
N ASP A 591 21.64 -40.45 -16.61
CA ASP A 591 21.73 -41.52 -15.63
C ASP A 591 23.22 -41.81 -15.36
N PRO A 592 23.74 -41.53 -14.13
CA PRO A 592 25.13 -41.78 -13.80
C PRO A 592 25.47 -43.28 -13.81
N PHE A 593 24.47 -44.15 -14.03
CA PHE A 593 24.61 -45.62 -14.11
C PHE A 593 24.35 -46.18 -15.51
N ALA A 594 24.22 -45.32 -16.54
CA ALA A 594 24.24 -45.78 -17.90
C ALA A 594 25.65 -46.33 -18.21
N GLN A 595 25.85 -47.61 -17.96
CA GLN A 595 27.05 -48.34 -18.40
C GLN A 595 27.15 -48.21 -19.92
N GLU A 596 28.30 -47.74 -20.40
CA GLU A 596 28.68 -47.88 -21.81
C GLU A 596 28.52 -49.33 -22.20
N ALA A 597 27.62 -49.62 -23.14
CA ALA A 597 27.56 -50.93 -23.78
C ALA A 597 28.91 -51.18 -24.45
N PRO A 598 29.53 -52.37 -24.24
CA PRO A 598 30.80 -52.69 -24.85
C PRO A 598 30.64 -52.63 -26.37
N GLY A 599 31.56 -51.89 -27.04
CA GLY A 599 31.60 -51.74 -28.48
C GLY A 599 31.67 -53.10 -29.17
N GLU A 600 30.84 -53.30 -30.18
CA GLU A 600 30.99 -54.36 -31.16
C GLU A 600 32.31 -54.12 -31.91
N GLU A 601 33.28 -55.00 -31.68
CA GLU A 601 34.50 -55.10 -32.48
C GLU A 601 34.13 -55.51 -33.89
N ASP A 602 34.59 -54.73 -34.83
CA ASP A 602 34.54 -55.01 -36.26
C ASP A 602 35.21 -56.37 -36.58
N ALA A 603 34.42 -57.37 -36.92
CA ALA A 603 34.90 -58.55 -37.58
C ALA A 603 35.11 -58.25 -39.09
N HIS A 604 36.32 -57.93 -39.49
CA HIS A 604 36.73 -58.06 -40.85
C HIS A 604 36.78 -59.53 -41.24
N GLU A 605 35.90 -59.94 -42.11
CA GLU A 605 36.06 -61.16 -42.92
C GLU A 605 36.93 -60.82 -44.15
N GLU A 606 38.04 -61.51 -44.21
CA GLU A 606 38.71 -61.77 -45.49
C GLU A 606 37.94 -62.90 -46.19
N ASP A 607 37.44 -62.70 -47.39
CA ASP A 607 37.65 -63.46 -48.65
C ASP A 607 36.89 -62.79 -49.80
#